data_7dc5b42cb4e606031efa0980bf26c034
#
_entry.id   7dc5b42cb4e606031efa0980bf26c034
#
_cell.length_a   1.000
_cell.length_b   1.000
_cell.length_c   1.000
_cell.angle_alpha   90.00
_cell.angle_beta   90.00
_cell.angle_gamma   90.00
#
_symmetry.space_group_name_H-M   'P 1'
#
loop_
_entity.id
_entity.type
_entity.pdbx_description
1 polymer ?
#
loop_
_entity_poly.entity_id
_entity_poly.type
_entity_poly.pdbx_seq_one_letter_code
_entity_poly.pdbx_strand_id
1 'polypeptide(L)'
;MFYKYKENVIIMKVLLTIDWDYFMPYVGYFNLSYLENRRNIDKHWYKLYLEKKQCGIDITKRMVVGKEKNNFWTKISKYFNLNTIDKIIVSDSHKIAYDLAKITKCEEVYNFDSHTDLGYGGLESLNYEVNCANWLGKLLNEGEVRRGNIILSPYTSEKEEYFKEINESFDILYKEIDELEPQVQVNTLHVCRSGAWTAPWLDNEFREFIKGINKRIEYKEYMDREWNINNITLADKIEYLLFS
;
A
#
# COMPACT_ATOMS: atom_id res chain seq x y z
N MET A 1 51.12 18.72 -4.97
CA MET A 1 50.07 18.13 -5.85
C MET A 1 49.16 17.29 -4.98
N PHE A 2 48.04 17.87 -4.49
CA PHE A 2 47.14 17.17 -3.58
C PHE A 2 46.05 16.51 -4.43
N TYR A 3 46.07 15.18 -4.52
CA TYR A 3 44.96 14.41 -5.07
C TYR A 3 43.79 14.47 -4.08
N LYS A 4 42.73 15.25 -4.41
CA LYS A 4 41.44 15.14 -3.76
C LYS A 4 40.80 13.82 -4.23
N TYR A 5 40.88 12.80 -3.39
CA TYR A 5 39.93 11.68 -3.50
C TYR A 5 38.51 12.24 -3.28
N LYS A 6 37.71 12.32 -4.34
CA LYS A 6 36.28 12.40 -4.20
C LYS A 6 35.85 11.03 -3.67
N GLU A 7 35.55 10.94 -2.39
CA GLU A 7 34.77 9.84 -1.89
C GLU A 7 33.43 9.88 -2.65
N ASN A 8 33.21 8.90 -3.51
CA ASN A 8 31.88 8.65 -4.06
C ASN A 8 31.03 8.17 -2.90
N VAL A 9 30.32 9.08 -2.25
CA VAL A 9 29.26 8.73 -1.32
C VAL A 9 28.22 7.99 -2.15
N ILE A 10 28.19 6.67 -2.03
CA ILE A 10 27.12 5.85 -2.61
C ILE A 10 25.87 6.23 -1.84
N ILE A 11 25.03 7.06 -2.47
CA ILE A 11 23.74 7.44 -1.90
C ILE A 11 22.82 6.23 -2.12
N MET A 12 22.52 5.53 -1.04
CA MET A 12 21.57 4.42 -1.02
C MET A 12 20.19 4.93 -1.48
N LYS A 13 19.61 4.27 -2.48
CA LYS A 13 18.32 4.64 -3.02
C LYS A 13 17.20 4.00 -2.21
N VAL A 14 16.23 4.81 -1.83
CA VAL A 14 15.13 4.42 -0.96
C VAL A 14 13.79 4.56 -1.69
N LEU A 15 12.98 3.50 -1.61
CA LEU A 15 11.55 3.52 -1.93
C LEU A 15 10.75 3.72 -0.64
N LEU A 16 9.98 4.79 -0.58
CA LEU A 16 8.92 4.96 0.40
C LEU A 16 7.60 4.56 -0.25
N THR A 17 6.91 3.58 0.30
CA THR A 17 5.60 3.16 -0.18
C THR A 17 4.56 3.25 0.92
N ILE A 18 3.34 3.69 0.55
CA ILE A 18 2.23 3.89 1.46
C ILE A 18 1.01 3.23 0.84
N ASP A 19 0.51 2.18 1.46
CA ASP A 19 -0.79 1.64 1.11
C ASP A 19 -1.89 2.44 1.83
N TRP A 20 -2.96 2.78 1.11
CA TRP A 20 -4.07 3.54 1.66
C TRP A 20 -4.83 2.80 2.76
N ASP A 21 -4.79 1.48 2.74
CA ASP A 21 -5.40 0.66 3.77
C ASP A 21 -4.69 0.76 5.13
N TYR A 22 -3.46 1.28 5.17
CA TYR A 22 -2.77 1.68 6.41
C TYR A 22 -3.65 2.55 7.33
N PHE A 23 -4.54 3.34 6.72
CA PHE A 23 -5.45 4.25 7.44
C PHE A 23 -6.82 3.64 7.69
N MET A 24 -7.06 2.37 7.36
CA MET A 24 -8.37 1.73 7.46
C MET A 24 -8.49 0.87 8.71
N PRO A 25 -9.37 1.26 9.68
CA PRO A 25 -9.72 0.36 10.75
C PRO A 25 -10.34 -0.93 10.20
N TYR A 26 -9.80 -2.08 10.61
CA TYR A 26 -10.33 -3.37 10.20
C TYR A 26 -11.77 -3.56 10.70
N VAL A 27 -12.69 -3.88 9.82
CA VAL A 27 -14.11 -4.02 10.14
C VAL A 27 -14.68 -5.43 9.93
N GLY A 28 -13.82 -6.41 9.61
CA GLY A 28 -14.21 -7.84 9.52
C GLY A 28 -15.16 -8.19 8.36
N TYR A 29 -15.31 -7.33 7.35
CA TYR A 29 -16.25 -7.55 6.25
C TYR A 29 -15.58 -8.01 4.96
N PHE A 30 -14.25 -8.07 4.92
CA PHE A 30 -13.51 -8.39 3.72
C PHE A 30 -13.24 -9.88 3.59
N ASN A 31 -13.58 -10.40 2.41
CA ASN A 31 -13.14 -11.69 1.91
C ASN A 31 -12.61 -11.52 0.47
N LEU A 32 -12.00 -10.38 0.17
CA LEU A 32 -11.40 -10.18 -1.14
C LEU A 32 -10.06 -10.91 -1.21
N SER A 33 -9.81 -11.56 -2.33
CA SER A 33 -8.59 -12.30 -2.58
C SER A 33 -7.43 -11.36 -2.94
N TYR A 34 -6.20 -11.73 -2.56
CA TYR A 34 -4.96 -11.11 -3.05
C TYR A 34 -4.83 -11.08 -4.59
N LEU A 35 -5.70 -11.76 -5.32
CA LEU A 35 -5.75 -11.78 -6.78
C LEU A 35 -6.37 -10.52 -7.41
N GLU A 36 -6.61 -9.48 -6.68
CA GLU A 36 -7.07 -8.16 -7.12
C GLU A 36 -7.78 -8.16 -8.49
N ASN A 37 -9.06 -8.54 -8.54
CA ASN A 37 -9.84 -8.51 -9.78
C ASN A 37 -10.23 -7.06 -10.15
N ARG A 38 -9.31 -6.32 -10.78
CA ARG A 38 -9.46 -4.89 -11.06
C ARG A 38 -10.62 -4.57 -12.00
N ARG A 39 -10.95 -5.46 -12.94
CA ARG A 39 -12.01 -5.20 -13.94
C ARG A 39 -13.40 -5.12 -13.32
N ASN A 40 -13.61 -5.77 -12.19
CA ASN A 40 -14.91 -5.94 -11.58
C ASN A 40 -14.98 -5.45 -10.14
N ILE A 41 -13.99 -4.67 -9.72
CA ILE A 41 -13.84 -4.26 -8.33
C ILE A 41 -15.05 -3.47 -7.83
N ASP A 42 -15.63 -2.62 -8.68
CA ASP A 42 -16.84 -1.84 -8.33
C ASP A 42 -18.02 -2.76 -8.08
N LYS A 43 -18.18 -3.82 -8.89
CA LYS A 43 -19.25 -4.81 -8.70
C LYS A 43 -19.12 -5.55 -7.37
N HIS A 44 -17.89 -5.89 -6.95
CA HIS A 44 -17.65 -6.48 -5.63
C HIS A 44 -18.07 -5.54 -4.49
N TRP A 45 -17.74 -4.25 -4.60
CA TRP A 45 -18.14 -3.26 -3.60
C TRP A 45 -19.66 -3.05 -3.54
N TYR A 46 -20.33 -2.98 -4.69
CA TYR A 46 -21.78 -2.91 -4.75
C TYR A 46 -22.43 -4.18 -4.18
N LYS A 47 -21.92 -5.37 -4.53
CA LYS A 47 -22.38 -6.64 -3.95
C LYS A 47 -22.28 -6.63 -2.43
N LEU A 48 -21.09 -6.34 -1.90
CA LEU A 48 -20.84 -6.28 -0.45
C LEU A 48 -21.80 -5.30 0.24
N TYR A 49 -21.99 -4.10 -0.35
CA TYR A 49 -22.92 -3.12 0.18
C TYR A 49 -24.34 -3.64 0.23
N LEU A 50 -24.85 -4.25 -0.83
CA LEU A 50 -26.19 -4.78 -0.91
C LEU A 50 -26.43 -5.93 0.06
N GLU A 51 -25.51 -6.86 0.16
CA GLU A 51 -25.55 -7.99 1.10
C GLU A 51 -25.60 -7.50 2.56
N LYS A 52 -24.72 -6.58 2.93
CA LYS A 52 -24.69 -6.04 4.29
C LYS A 52 -25.94 -5.22 4.60
N LYS A 53 -26.46 -4.46 3.64
CA LYS A 53 -27.69 -3.69 3.78
C LYS A 53 -28.91 -4.59 4.01
N GLN A 54 -28.98 -5.76 3.37
CA GLN A 54 -30.01 -6.76 3.64
C GLN A 54 -29.99 -7.26 5.08
N CYS A 55 -28.79 -7.32 5.68
CA CYS A 55 -28.60 -7.66 7.11
C CYS A 55 -28.79 -6.45 8.04
N GLY A 56 -29.28 -5.32 7.57
CA GLY A 56 -29.47 -4.10 8.37
C GLY A 56 -28.17 -3.35 8.69
N ILE A 57 -27.07 -3.66 8.00
CA ILE A 57 -25.76 -3.06 8.22
C ILE A 57 -25.45 -2.05 7.11
N ASP A 58 -25.23 -0.79 7.50
CA ASP A 58 -24.73 0.24 6.60
C ASP A 58 -23.21 0.29 6.67
N ILE A 59 -22.53 -0.39 5.74
CA ILE A 59 -21.08 -0.47 5.71
C ILE A 59 -20.42 0.88 5.39
N THR A 60 -21.14 1.80 4.74
CA THR A 60 -20.58 3.12 4.42
C THR A 60 -20.31 3.97 5.66
N LYS A 61 -21.01 3.66 6.77
CA LYS A 61 -20.81 4.30 8.06
C LYS A 61 -19.77 3.60 8.94
N ARG A 62 -19.43 2.37 8.61
CA ARG A 62 -18.49 1.56 9.40
C ARG A 62 -17.07 1.55 8.84
N MET A 63 -16.98 1.57 7.52
CA MET A 63 -15.70 1.66 6.82
C MET A 63 -15.39 3.14 6.62
N VAL A 64 -14.53 3.65 7.48
CA VAL A 64 -14.10 5.06 7.53
C VAL A 64 -12.59 5.11 7.60
N VAL A 65 -12.03 6.26 7.26
CA VAL A 65 -10.58 6.48 7.35
C VAL A 65 -10.19 6.89 8.77
N GLY A 66 -9.12 6.32 9.28
CA GLY A 66 -8.54 6.64 10.57
C GLY A 66 -8.00 8.08 10.66
N LYS A 67 -7.83 8.55 11.88
CA LYS A 67 -7.37 9.93 12.15
C LYS A 67 -5.91 10.16 11.77
N GLU A 68 -5.13 9.10 11.70
CA GLU A 68 -3.69 9.09 11.41
C GLU A 68 -3.39 9.77 10.07
N LYS A 69 -4.31 9.70 9.11
CA LYS A 69 -4.13 10.35 7.80
C LYS A 69 -4.00 11.88 7.90
N ASN A 70 -4.67 12.52 8.87
CA ASN A 70 -4.82 13.98 8.89
C ASN A 70 -3.50 14.73 8.99
N ASN A 71 -2.52 14.20 9.71
CA ASN A 71 -1.21 14.81 9.93
C ASN A 71 -0.07 13.94 9.39
N PHE A 72 -0.38 12.96 8.58
CA PHE A 72 0.58 11.96 8.14
C PHE A 72 1.79 12.58 7.45
N TRP A 73 1.59 13.41 6.42
CA TRP A 73 2.69 14.06 5.69
C TRP A 73 3.56 14.93 6.59
N THR A 74 2.96 15.65 7.53
CA THR A 74 3.70 16.43 8.52
C THR A 74 4.47 15.54 9.50
N LYS A 75 3.89 14.40 9.90
CA LYS A 75 4.55 13.44 10.79
C LYS A 75 5.74 12.80 10.11
N ILE A 76 5.57 12.25 8.92
CA ILE A 76 6.65 11.54 8.23
C ILE A 76 7.75 12.46 7.69
N SER A 77 7.46 13.74 7.41
CA SER A 77 8.49 14.71 6.97
C SER A 77 9.57 14.99 8.03
N LYS A 78 9.38 14.56 9.26
CA LYS A 78 10.41 14.60 10.32
C LYS A 78 11.48 13.54 10.09
N TYR A 79 11.09 12.41 9.51
CA TYR A 79 11.92 11.22 9.31
C TYR A 79 12.41 11.11 7.87
N PHE A 80 11.60 11.50 6.89
CA PHE A 80 11.91 11.39 5.48
C PHE A 80 12.12 12.76 4.85
N ASN A 81 13.24 12.91 4.14
CA ASN A 81 13.45 14.08 3.30
C ASN A 81 12.65 13.92 1.99
N LEU A 82 11.43 14.44 1.99
CA LEU A 82 10.54 14.35 0.83
C LEU A 82 10.97 15.28 -0.32
N ASN A 83 11.94 16.19 -0.10
CA ASN A 83 12.43 17.08 -1.17
C ASN A 83 13.31 16.34 -2.18
N THR A 84 13.92 15.23 -1.78
CA THR A 84 14.81 14.41 -2.64
C THR A 84 14.08 13.46 -3.56
N ILE A 85 12.75 13.41 -3.51
CA ILE A 85 11.95 12.52 -4.33
C ILE A 85 12.00 12.98 -5.79
N ASP A 86 12.51 12.09 -6.64
CA ASP A 86 12.59 12.27 -8.08
C ASP A 86 11.34 11.75 -8.80
N LYS A 87 10.70 10.72 -8.25
CA LYS A 87 9.56 10.04 -8.86
C LYS A 87 8.46 9.76 -7.84
N ILE A 88 7.22 10.11 -8.22
CA ILE A 88 6.02 9.85 -7.42
C ILE A 88 5.03 9.11 -8.28
N ILE A 89 4.63 7.92 -7.83
CA ILE A 89 3.64 7.08 -8.51
C ILE A 89 2.44 6.87 -7.59
N VAL A 90 1.24 7.00 -8.15
CA VAL A 90 -0.01 6.59 -7.52
C VAL A 90 -0.60 5.43 -8.33
N SER A 91 -1.03 4.37 -7.65
CA SER A 91 -1.59 3.18 -8.31
C SER A 91 -2.77 2.59 -7.52
N ASP A 92 -3.41 1.57 -8.11
CA ASP A 92 -4.47 0.79 -7.44
C ASP A 92 -3.99 -0.52 -6.82
N SER A 93 -2.75 -0.95 -7.14
CA SER A 93 -2.20 -2.19 -6.63
C SER A 93 -0.82 -1.97 -6.03
N HIS A 94 -0.60 -2.53 -4.86
CA HIS A 94 0.69 -2.47 -4.19
C HIS A 94 1.78 -3.28 -4.93
N LYS A 95 1.39 -4.25 -5.76
CA LYS A 95 2.30 -4.94 -6.69
C LYS A 95 3.19 -3.99 -7.50
N ILE A 96 2.71 -2.77 -7.81
CA ILE A 96 3.47 -1.78 -8.59
C ILE A 96 4.77 -1.36 -7.88
N ALA A 97 4.83 -1.45 -6.56
CA ALA A 97 6.05 -1.16 -5.79
C ALA A 97 7.22 -2.08 -6.17
N TYR A 98 6.94 -3.34 -6.56
CA TYR A 98 7.95 -4.28 -7.05
C TYR A 98 8.68 -3.74 -8.29
N ASP A 99 7.92 -3.37 -9.33
CA ASP A 99 8.51 -2.82 -10.55
C ASP A 99 9.24 -1.50 -10.29
N LEU A 100 8.69 -0.66 -9.40
CA LEU A 100 9.29 0.63 -9.07
C LEU A 100 10.65 0.46 -8.40
N ALA A 101 10.75 -0.43 -7.41
CA ALA A 101 12.02 -0.70 -6.74
C ALA A 101 13.10 -1.16 -7.72
N LYS A 102 12.76 -2.06 -8.63
CA LYS A 102 13.68 -2.58 -9.67
C LYS A 102 14.10 -1.50 -10.66
N ILE A 103 13.15 -0.75 -11.24
CA ILE A 103 13.42 0.29 -12.24
C ILE A 103 14.25 1.43 -11.65
N THR A 104 13.96 1.83 -10.42
CA THR A 104 14.68 2.92 -9.75
C THR A 104 15.92 2.45 -9.01
N LYS A 105 16.14 1.11 -8.95
CA LYS A 105 17.25 0.46 -8.25
C LYS A 105 17.32 0.88 -6.79
N CYS A 106 16.18 0.81 -6.11
CA CYS A 106 16.11 1.05 -4.68
C CYS A 106 16.73 -0.13 -3.94
N GLU A 107 17.57 0.16 -2.95
CA GLU A 107 18.25 -0.82 -2.11
C GLU A 107 17.52 -1.04 -0.79
N GLU A 108 16.66 -0.09 -0.40
CA GLU A 108 15.91 -0.12 0.84
C GLU A 108 14.47 0.33 0.59
N VAL A 109 13.54 -0.33 1.26
CA VAL A 109 12.10 -0.05 1.20
C VAL A 109 11.59 0.30 2.59
N TYR A 110 10.77 1.34 2.68
CA TYR A 110 9.92 1.65 3.82
C TYR A 110 8.48 1.44 3.41
N ASN A 111 7.82 0.45 4.01
CA ASN A 111 6.46 0.02 3.70
C ASN A 111 5.49 0.41 4.83
N PHE A 112 4.63 1.41 4.58
CA PHE A 112 3.50 1.78 5.44
C PHE A 112 2.25 1.06 4.96
N ASP A 113 1.78 0.08 5.72
CA ASP A 113 0.75 -0.82 5.25
C ASP A 113 -0.01 -1.48 6.42
N SER A 114 -1.21 -1.97 6.16
CA SER A 114 -1.89 -2.91 7.05
C SER A 114 -1.35 -4.33 6.92
N HIS A 115 -0.54 -4.60 5.89
CA HIS A 115 0.03 -5.90 5.55
C HIS A 115 1.56 -5.82 5.46
N THR A 116 2.23 -6.94 5.62
CA THR A 116 3.69 -6.99 5.48
C THR A 116 4.14 -7.09 4.03
N ASP A 117 3.29 -7.63 3.17
CA ASP A 117 3.56 -7.94 1.76
C ASP A 117 4.79 -8.85 1.55
N LEU A 118 5.11 -9.64 2.56
CA LEU A 118 6.24 -10.59 2.55
C LEU A 118 5.89 -11.93 1.90
N GLY A 119 4.60 -12.20 1.66
CA GLY A 119 4.09 -13.48 1.17
C GLY A 119 3.58 -14.37 2.29
N TYR A 120 2.40 -14.95 2.08
CA TYR A 120 1.75 -15.86 3.03
C TYR A 120 2.04 -17.32 2.63
N GLY A 121 2.71 -18.04 3.50
CA GLY A 121 3.13 -19.43 3.26
C GLY A 121 4.65 -19.64 3.26
N GLY A 122 5.39 -18.74 3.90
CA GLY A 122 6.84 -18.83 4.08
C GLY A 122 7.61 -18.60 2.76
N LEU A 123 8.85 -19.05 2.73
CA LEU A 123 9.76 -18.85 1.59
C LEU A 123 9.23 -19.45 0.28
N GLU A 124 8.45 -20.53 0.33
CA GLU A 124 7.88 -21.12 -0.86
C GLU A 124 6.93 -20.18 -1.60
N SER A 125 6.22 -19.32 -0.88
CA SER A 125 5.30 -18.35 -1.48
C SER A 125 6.00 -17.31 -2.36
N LEU A 126 7.30 -17.14 -2.21
CA LEU A 126 8.12 -16.24 -3.00
C LEU A 126 8.48 -16.80 -4.38
N ASN A 127 8.23 -18.08 -4.64
CA ASN A 127 8.41 -18.71 -5.95
C ASN A 127 7.23 -18.44 -6.91
N TYR A 128 6.08 -18.01 -6.40
CA TYR A 128 4.91 -17.67 -7.23
C TYR A 128 5.07 -16.34 -7.95
N GLU A 129 4.17 -16.05 -8.86
CA GLU A 129 4.12 -14.74 -9.52
C GLU A 129 3.96 -13.61 -8.50
N VAL A 130 4.58 -12.46 -8.80
CA VAL A 130 4.46 -11.27 -7.97
C VAL A 130 3.01 -10.77 -7.93
N ASN A 131 2.54 -10.50 -6.73
CA ASN A 131 1.21 -9.94 -6.46
C ASN A 131 1.28 -8.92 -5.30
N CYS A 132 0.15 -8.32 -4.93
CA CYS A 132 0.12 -7.33 -3.86
C CYS A 132 0.54 -7.87 -2.49
N ALA A 133 0.44 -9.17 -2.26
CA ALA A 133 0.72 -9.79 -0.97
C ALA A 133 2.14 -10.36 -0.81
N ASN A 134 2.97 -10.37 -1.87
CA ASN A 134 4.31 -10.96 -1.82
C ASN A 134 5.42 -10.11 -2.45
N TRP A 135 5.10 -8.93 -2.93
CA TRP A 135 6.03 -8.11 -3.72
C TRP A 135 7.30 -7.74 -2.95
N LEU A 136 7.20 -7.42 -1.67
CA LEU A 136 8.37 -7.05 -0.85
C LEU A 136 9.22 -8.28 -0.55
N GLY A 137 8.59 -9.39 -0.16
CA GLY A 137 9.31 -10.65 0.05
C GLY A 137 10.07 -11.12 -1.19
N LYS A 138 9.46 -10.97 -2.39
CA LYS A 138 10.13 -11.31 -3.65
C LYS A 138 11.34 -10.42 -3.95
N LEU A 139 11.25 -9.10 -3.73
CA LEU A 139 12.38 -8.19 -3.91
C LEU A 139 13.57 -8.58 -3.02
N LEU A 140 13.30 -8.95 -1.77
CA LEU A 140 14.32 -9.42 -0.83
C LEU A 140 14.91 -10.76 -1.28
N ASN A 141 14.08 -11.72 -1.68
CA ASN A 141 14.50 -13.04 -2.14
C ASN A 141 15.31 -12.98 -3.45
N GLU A 142 15.01 -12.05 -4.35
CA GLU A 142 15.74 -11.83 -5.59
C GLU A 142 17.03 -10.99 -5.39
N GLY A 143 17.25 -10.45 -4.20
CA GLY A 143 18.39 -9.57 -3.89
C GLY A 143 18.32 -8.20 -4.55
N GLU A 144 17.15 -7.80 -5.04
CA GLU A 144 16.91 -6.49 -5.66
C GLU A 144 16.86 -5.38 -4.60
N VAL A 145 16.40 -5.73 -3.40
CA VAL A 145 16.35 -4.87 -2.22
C VAL A 145 17.13 -5.56 -1.10
N ARG A 146 17.96 -4.81 -0.43
CA ARG A 146 18.78 -5.29 0.68
C ARG A 146 18.04 -5.32 2.00
N ARG A 147 17.14 -4.33 2.23
CA ARG A 147 16.42 -4.16 3.50
C ARG A 147 14.98 -3.77 3.28
N GLY A 148 14.07 -4.41 4.03
CA GLY A 148 12.68 -4.01 4.18
C GLY A 148 12.43 -3.41 5.57
N ASN A 149 11.93 -2.17 5.65
CA ASN A 149 11.42 -1.58 6.88
C ASN A 149 9.90 -1.60 6.80
N ILE A 150 9.26 -2.31 7.70
CA ILE A 150 7.81 -2.50 7.76
C ILE A 150 7.26 -1.63 8.88
N ILE A 151 6.37 -0.72 8.52
CA ILE A 151 5.67 0.15 9.45
C ILE A 151 4.19 -0.23 9.38
N LEU A 152 3.80 -1.13 10.27
CA LEU A 152 2.44 -1.65 10.29
C LEU A 152 1.43 -0.60 10.75
N SER A 153 0.26 -0.65 10.13
CA SER A 153 -0.90 0.15 10.54
C SER A 153 -1.23 -0.10 12.02
N PRO A 154 -1.64 0.93 12.78
CA PRO A 154 -2.17 0.72 14.12
C PRO A 154 -3.47 -0.11 14.14
N TYR A 155 -4.05 -0.35 12.98
CA TYR A 155 -5.28 -1.12 12.78
C TYR A 155 -5.04 -2.53 12.24
N THR A 156 -3.77 -2.90 11.97
CA THR A 156 -3.43 -4.22 11.42
C THR A 156 -3.82 -5.35 12.37
N SER A 157 -4.12 -6.51 11.77
CA SER A 157 -4.22 -7.78 12.49
C SER A 157 -3.00 -8.67 12.31
N GLU A 158 -2.05 -8.23 11.46
CA GLU A 158 -0.81 -8.97 11.23
C GLU A 158 0.18 -8.80 12.38
N LYS A 159 1.01 -9.80 12.56
CA LYS A 159 2.06 -9.82 13.56
C LYS A 159 3.34 -10.35 12.95
N GLU A 160 4.46 -9.84 13.42
CA GLU A 160 5.79 -10.24 13.00
C GLU A 160 5.99 -11.76 13.07
N GLU A 161 5.45 -12.40 14.09
CA GLU A 161 5.62 -13.85 14.31
C GLU A 161 4.99 -14.70 13.19
N TYR A 162 4.05 -14.17 12.42
CA TYR A 162 3.43 -14.88 11.29
C TYR A 162 4.39 -15.08 10.13
N PHE A 163 5.46 -14.30 10.06
CA PHE A 163 6.44 -14.25 8.97
C PHE A 163 7.83 -14.72 9.41
N LYS A 164 7.92 -15.51 10.49
CA LYS A 164 9.18 -15.87 11.13
C LYS A 164 10.23 -16.41 10.15
N GLU A 165 9.87 -17.35 9.28
CA GLU A 165 10.78 -17.95 8.31
C GLU A 165 11.40 -16.92 7.37
N ILE A 166 10.60 -15.97 6.90
CA ILE A 166 11.03 -14.88 6.01
C ILE A 166 11.87 -13.87 6.79
N ASN A 167 11.46 -13.52 8.00
CA ASN A 167 12.18 -12.58 8.86
C ASN A 167 13.58 -13.10 9.27
N GLU A 168 13.73 -14.43 9.44
CA GLU A 168 15.02 -15.06 9.73
C GLU A 168 15.93 -15.15 8.49
N SER A 169 15.37 -15.05 7.27
CA SER A 169 16.10 -15.21 6.02
C SER A 169 16.58 -13.90 5.41
N PHE A 170 15.93 -12.78 5.72
CA PHE A 170 16.21 -11.49 5.10
C PHE A 170 16.36 -10.37 6.14
N ASP A 171 16.99 -9.25 5.73
CA ASP A 171 17.14 -8.05 6.57
C ASP A 171 15.81 -7.26 6.60
N ILE A 172 14.94 -7.62 7.55
CA ILE A 172 13.63 -7.04 7.74
C ILE A 172 13.55 -6.42 9.14
N LEU A 173 13.09 -5.18 9.20
CA LEU A 173 12.90 -4.45 10.44
C LEU A 173 11.45 -4.01 10.57
N TYR A 174 10.82 -4.35 11.68
CA TYR A 174 9.53 -3.80 12.07
C TYR A 174 9.76 -2.56 12.94
N LYS A 175 9.15 -1.45 12.56
CA LYS A 175 9.37 -0.15 13.23
C LYS A 175 8.05 0.57 13.47
N GLU A 176 7.97 1.21 14.61
CA GLU A 176 7.00 2.27 14.81
C GLU A 176 7.47 3.57 14.14
N ILE A 177 6.53 4.46 13.77
CA ILE A 177 6.92 5.72 13.11
C ILE A 177 7.94 6.51 13.94
N ASP A 178 7.80 6.50 15.25
CA ASP A 178 8.64 7.28 16.16
C ASP A 178 10.04 6.66 16.38
N GLU A 179 10.27 5.45 15.85
CA GLU A 179 11.56 4.74 15.85
C GLU A 179 12.34 4.90 14.54
N LEU A 180 11.76 5.61 13.56
CA LEU A 180 12.40 5.84 12.27
C LEU A 180 13.59 6.78 12.40
N GLU A 181 14.63 6.50 11.62
CA GLU A 181 15.81 7.34 11.51
C GLU A 181 15.44 8.72 10.91
N PRO A 182 15.97 9.81 11.45
CA PRO A 182 15.66 11.13 10.91
C PRO A 182 16.36 11.36 9.55
N GLN A 183 15.66 12.11 8.67
CA GLN A 183 16.21 12.61 7.42
C GLN A 183 16.66 11.53 6.40
N VAL A 184 15.94 10.40 6.35
CA VAL A 184 16.13 9.39 5.30
C VAL A 184 15.89 10.04 3.93
N GLN A 185 16.85 9.87 3.01
CA GLN A 185 16.75 10.43 1.66
C GLN A 185 15.87 9.52 0.79
N VAL A 186 14.67 9.98 0.46
CA VAL A 186 13.71 9.23 -0.36
C VAL A 186 13.90 9.58 -1.83
N ASN A 187 14.11 8.58 -2.68
CA ASN A 187 14.25 8.77 -4.14
C ASN A 187 12.94 8.54 -4.87
N THR A 188 12.17 7.55 -4.42
CA THR A 188 10.91 7.18 -5.05
C THR A 188 9.82 7.10 -3.99
N LEU A 189 8.67 7.73 -4.28
CA LEU A 189 7.47 7.63 -3.48
C LEU A 189 6.40 6.87 -4.27
N HIS A 190 5.84 5.87 -3.66
CA HIS A 190 4.67 5.16 -4.16
C HIS A 190 3.51 5.33 -3.18
N VAL A 191 2.33 5.64 -3.69
CA VAL A 191 1.09 5.63 -2.91
C VAL A 191 0.10 4.71 -3.60
N CYS A 192 -0.23 3.62 -2.94
CA CYS A 192 -1.21 2.66 -3.43
C CYS A 192 -2.59 2.99 -2.85
N ARG A 193 -3.64 2.99 -3.70
CA ARG A 193 -5.01 3.10 -3.21
C ARG A 193 -5.54 1.77 -2.69
N SER A 194 -5.00 0.66 -3.16
CA SER A 194 -5.48 -0.70 -2.85
C SER A 194 -6.99 -0.85 -3.05
N GLY A 195 -7.43 -0.56 -4.27
CA GLY A 195 -8.85 -0.48 -4.59
C GLY A 195 -9.67 -1.74 -4.27
N ALA A 196 -9.01 -2.90 -4.16
CA ALA A 196 -9.63 -4.15 -3.70
C ALA A 196 -9.92 -4.15 -2.19
N TRP A 197 -9.13 -3.40 -1.40
CA TRP A 197 -9.18 -3.39 0.06
C TRP A 197 -9.80 -2.11 0.61
N THR A 198 -9.85 -1.05 -0.18
CA THR A 198 -10.36 0.26 0.23
C THR A 198 -11.63 0.65 -0.51
N ALA A 199 -12.61 1.07 0.24
CA ALA A 199 -13.96 1.31 -0.27
C ALA A 199 -14.06 2.53 -1.22
N PRO A 200 -14.84 2.45 -2.32
CA PRO A 200 -14.94 3.52 -3.31
C PRO A 200 -15.55 4.83 -2.77
N TRP A 201 -16.40 4.77 -1.75
CA TRP A 201 -16.93 5.99 -1.10
C TRP A 201 -15.87 6.78 -0.32
N LEU A 202 -14.66 6.23 -0.13
CA LEU A 202 -13.51 6.90 0.50
C LEU A 202 -12.53 7.52 -0.50
N ASP A 203 -12.80 7.42 -1.80
CA ASP A 203 -11.90 7.90 -2.84
C ASP A 203 -11.67 9.42 -2.80
N ASN A 204 -12.66 10.18 -2.33
CA ASN A 204 -12.46 11.62 -2.13
C ASN A 204 -11.41 11.91 -1.06
N GLU A 205 -11.41 11.13 0.03
CA GLU A 205 -10.43 11.27 1.10
C GLU A 205 -9.04 10.84 0.65
N PHE A 206 -8.94 9.81 -0.18
CA PHE A 206 -7.69 9.43 -0.83
C PHE A 206 -7.15 10.55 -1.74
N ARG A 207 -8.02 11.14 -2.58
CA ARG A 207 -7.63 12.27 -3.44
C ARG A 207 -7.12 13.47 -2.65
N GLU A 208 -7.75 13.80 -1.52
CA GLU A 208 -7.27 14.86 -0.64
C GLU A 208 -5.94 14.48 0.02
N PHE A 209 -5.76 13.23 0.40
CA PHE A 209 -4.50 12.74 0.96
C PHE A 209 -3.33 12.90 -0.03
N ILE A 210 -3.49 12.46 -1.27
CA ILE A 210 -2.41 12.58 -2.28
C ILE A 210 -2.12 14.02 -2.68
N LYS A 211 -3.09 14.96 -2.62
CA LYS A 211 -2.84 16.38 -2.81
C LYS A 211 -1.86 16.97 -1.80
N GLY A 212 -1.81 16.38 -0.60
CA GLY A 212 -0.85 16.78 0.44
C GLY A 212 0.61 16.59 0.06
N ILE A 213 0.91 15.79 -0.95
CA ILE A 213 2.27 15.58 -1.48
C ILE A 213 2.81 16.86 -2.14
N ASN A 214 1.94 17.67 -2.73
CA ASN A 214 2.24 18.95 -3.36
C ASN A 214 3.40 18.89 -4.40
N LYS A 215 3.47 17.81 -5.16
CA LYS A 215 4.44 17.57 -6.24
C LYS A 215 3.74 16.93 -7.43
N ARG A 216 4.42 16.89 -8.59
CA ARG A 216 3.90 16.20 -9.79
C ARG A 216 3.79 14.70 -9.52
N ILE A 217 2.61 14.15 -9.78
CA ILE A 217 2.27 12.73 -9.61
C ILE A 217 2.09 12.10 -10.98
N GLU A 218 2.60 10.89 -11.14
CA GLU A 218 2.30 10.00 -12.27
C GLU A 218 1.34 8.92 -11.77
N TYR A 219 0.31 8.61 -12.57
CA TYR A 219 -0.64 7.52 -12.27
C TYR A 219 -0.28 6.30 -13.10
N LYS A 220 -0.17 5.14 -12.44
CA LYS A 220 0.11 3.86 -13.09
C LYS A 220 -0.94 2.83 -12.66
N GLU A 221 -1.65 2.25 -13.63
CA GLU A 221 -2.72 1.27 -13.35
C GLU A 221 -3.74 1.78 -12.32
N TYR A 222 -4.08 3.06 -12.41
CA TYR A 222 -5.06 3.72 -11.57
C TYR A 222 -6.34 3.95 -12.37
N MET A 223 -7.47 3.48 -11.85
CA MET A 223 -8.79 3.63 -12.48
C MET A 223 -9.70 4.45 -11.60
N ASP A 224 -10.44 5.39 -12.21
CA ASP A 224 -11.52 6.05 -11.48
C ASP A 224 -12.62 5.04 -11.16
N ARG A 225 -13.10 5.10 -9.92
CA ARG A 225 -14.21 4.27 -9.46
C ARG A 225 -15.46 5.14 -9.30
N GLU A 226 -16.58 4.64 -9.80
CA GLU A 226 -17.87 5.29 -9.64
C GLU A 226 -18.64 4.66 -8.47
N TRP A 227 -19.02 5.47 -7.50
CA TRP A 227 -19.84 5.05 -6.39
C TRP A 227 -21.08 5.91 -6.28
N ASN A 228 -22.24 5.33 -6.65
CA ASN A 228 -23.52 6.02 -6.57
C ASN A 228 -24.66 5.06 -6.21
N ILE A 229 -24.86 4.87 -4.91
CA ILE A 229 -25.88 3.95 -4.38
C ILE A 229 -27.33 4.44 -4.63
N ASN A 230 -27.53 5.73 -4.92
CA ASN A 230 -28.86 6.28 -5.15
C ASN A 230 -29.39 5.96 -6.56
N ASN A 231 -28.49 5.65 -7.49
CA ASN A 231 -28.84 5.37 -8.89
C ASN A 231 -28.93 3.87 -9.20
N ILE A 232 -28.77 2.99 -8.20
CA ILE A 232 -28.82 1.54 -8.40
C ILE A 232 -30.25 1.13 -8.75
N THR A 233 -30.46 0.65 -9.98
CA THR A 233 -31.72 0.09 -10.46
C THR A 233 -32.00 -1.32 -9.92
N LEU A 234 -33.17 -1.87 -10.14
CA LEU A 234 -33.47 -3.26 -9.80
C LEU A 234 -32.60 -4.24 -10.62
N ALA A 235 -32.34 -3.91 -11.90
CA ALA A 235 -31.51 -4.73 -12.77
C ALA A 235 -30.05 -4.76 -12.24
N ASP A 236 -29.49 -3.60 -11.86
CA ASP A 236 -28.17 -3.52 -11.27
C ASP A 236 -28.07 -4.34 -9.98
N LYS A 237 -29.09 -4.28 -9.11
CA LYS A 237 -29.10 -5.09 -7.88
C LYS A 237 -29.04 -6.59 -8.16
N ILE A 238 -29.80 -7.04 -9.16
CA ILE A 238 -29.79 -8.46 -9.58
C ILE A 238 -28.41 -8.81 -10.12
N GLU A 239 -27.85 -7.98 -11.01
CA GLU A 239 -26.51 -8.19 -11.57
C GLU A 239 -25.45 -8.29 -10.49
N TYR A 240 -25.41 -7.31 -9.56
CA TYR A 240 -24.38 -7.29 -8.50
C TYR A 240 -24.52 -8.46 -7.53
N LEU A 241 -25.74 -8.84 -7.14
CA LEU A 241 -25.95 -9.96 -6.22
C LEU A 241 -25.63 -11.33 -6.84
N LEU A 242 -25.82 -11.47 -8.16
CA LEU A 242 -25.47 -12.69 -8.90
C LEU A 242 -24.01 -12.72 -9.34
N PHE A 243 -23.29 -11.61 -9.19
CA PHE A 243 -21.89 -11.52 -9.57
C PHE A 243 -21.03 -12.44 -8.68
N SER A 244 -20.25 -13.33 -9.28
CA SER A 244 -19.43 -14.35 -8.62
C SER A 244 -17.94 -14.01 -8.72
#